data_0c5e9b91d36f48135081ec302d53feed
#
_entry.id   0c5e9b91d36f48135081ec302d53feed
#
_cell.length_a   1.000
_cell.length_b   1.000
_cell.length_c   1.000
_cell.angle_alpha   90.00
_cell.angle_beta   90.00
_cell.angle_gamma   90.00
#
_symmetry.space_group_name_H-M   'P 1'
#
loop_
_entity.id
_entity.type
_entity.pdbx_description
1 polymer ?
#
loop_
_entity_poly.entity_id
_entity_poly.type
_entity_poly.pdbx_seq_one_letter_code
_entity_poly.pdbx_strand_id
1 'polypeptide(L)'
;MLALERRNLILEKLQEEKRVVVNELSQQFGVSEETIRRDLEKLEKEGLATKNYGGAVLNESTSIDMSFNVRKKANVSGKQKLAELAAKCIHDGDHIILDASSTAVFIAKAIKDKENLTVITNSIEIIIELSDVSDWNIICSGGSLREGYLALVGPKTAEGFSSSNADKAFFPARASIWKKGSLMEMRCFPRLSR
;
A
#
# COMPACT_ATOMS: atom_id res chain seq x y z
N MET A 1 25.47 -5.77 -3.39
CA MET A 1 24.04 -5.34 -3.27
C MET A 1 23.34 -5.51 -4.61
N LEU A 2 22.18 -6.16 -4.61
CA LEU A 2 21.40 -6.36 -5.83
C LEU A 2 20.76 -5.05 -6.31
N ALA A 3 20.57 -4.91 -7.64
CA ALA A 3 19.99 -3.69 -8.21
C ALA A 3 18.57 -3.39 -7.69
N LEU A 4 17.78 -4.42 -7.36
CA LEU A 4 16.44 -4.26 -6.80
C LEU A 4 16.51 -3.69 -5.37
N GLU A 5 17.38 -4.22 -4.54
CA GLU A 5 17.61 -3.75 -3.16
C GLU A 5 18.05 -2.29 -3.16
N ARG A 6 19.01 -1.95 -4.03
CA ARG A 6 19.52 -0.58 -4.15
C ARG A 6 18.41 0.40 -4.55
N ARG A 7 17.58 0.05 -5.53
CA ARG A 7 16.44 0.91 -5.91
C ARG A 7 15.42 1.10 -4.79
N ASN A 8 15.18 0.07 -3.98
CA ASN A 8 14.31 0.20 -2.82
C ASN A 8 14.88 1.19 -1.79
N LEU A 9 16.18 1.09 -1.49
CA LEU A 9 16.87 2.02 -0.59
C LEU A 9 16.91 3.46 -1.14
N ILE A 10 17.12 3.63 -2.45
CA ILE A 10 17.02 4.95 -3.10
C ILE A 10 15.61 5.51 -2.94
N LEU A 11 14.58 4.68 -3.11
CA LEU A 11 13.19 5.11 -2.96
C LEU A 11 12.86 5.49 -1.52
N GLU A 12 13.32 4.73 -0.54
CA GLU A 12 13.17 5.06 0.89
C GLU A 12 13.81 6.43 1.19
N LYS A 13 15.04 6.65 0.73
CA LYS A 13 15.72 7.92 0.89
C LYS A 13 14.99 9.08 0.18
N LEU A 14 14.46 8.86 -1.02
CA LEU A 14 13.62 9.82 -1.72
C LEU A 14 12.34 10.18 -0.92
N GLN A 15 11.76 9.22 -0.23
CA GLN A 15 10.56 9.46 0.59
C GLN A 15 10.87 10.28 1.83
N GLU A 16 12.03 10.05 2.46
CA GLU A 16 12.47 10.76 3.67
C GLU A 16 12.97 12.16 3.33
N GLU A 17 13.88 12.29 2.38
CA GLU A 17 14.59 13.54 2.07
C GLU A 17 13.97 14.36 0.94
N LYS A 18 12.94 13.81 0.24
CA LYS A 18 12.25 14.41 -0.91
C LYS A 18 13.12 14.57 -2.16
N ARG A 19 14.42 14.44 -2.04
CA ARG A 19 15.41 14.51 -3.13
C ARG A 19 16.60 13.60 -2.85
N VAL A 20 17.29 13.19 -3.92
CA VAL A 20 18.55 12.47 -3.84
C VAL A 20 19.54 13.01 -4.87
N VAL A 21 20.84 12.90 -4.60
CA VAL A 21 21.94 13.35 -5.45
C VAL A 21 22.71 12.11 -5.92
N VAL A 22 23.02 12.05 -7.23
CA VAL A 22 23.69 10.90 -7.86
C VAL A 22 25.04 10.62 -7.23
N ASN A 23 25.86 11.65 -6.99
CA ASN A 23 27.19 11.51 -6.42
C ASN A 23 27.11 10.92 -4.98
N GLU A 24 26.21 11.43 -4.13
CA GLU A 24 26.04 10.93 -2.76
C GLU A 24 25.60 9.46 -2.74
N LEU A 25 24.64 9.11 -3.61
CA LEU A 25 24.18 7.71 -3.73
C LEU A 25 25.29 6.79 -4.26
N SER A 26 26.10 7.27 -5.21
CA SER A 26 27.20 6.47 -5.76
C SER A 26 28.24 6.14 -4.69
N GLN A 27 28.57 7.12 -3.85
CA GLN A 27 29.47 6.94 -2.71
C GLN A 27 28.87 6.01 -1.64
N GLN A 28 27.62 6.28 -1.26
CA GLN A 28 26.90 5.51 -0.22
C GLN A 28 26.77 4.02 -0.58
N PHE A 29 26.48 3.72 -1.85
CA PHE A 29 26.26 2.33 -2.29
C PHE A 29 27.49 1.67 -2.92
N GLY A 30 28.60 2.40 -3.08
CA GLY A 30 29.85 1.87 -3.65
C GLY A 30 29.69 1.43 -5.11
N VAL A 31 28.90 2.17 -5.91
CA VAL A 31 28.66 1.89 -7.33
C VAL A 31 28.95 3.14 -8.18
N SER A 32 29.12 2.97 -9.50
CA SER A 32 29.33 4.12 -10.38
C SER A 32 28.10 5.01 -10.45
N GLU A 33 28.31 6.32 -10.70
CA GLU A 33 27.22 7.27 -10.95
C GLU A 33 26.29 6.84 -12.10
N GLU A 34 26.87 6.20 -13.13
CA GLU A 34 26.10 5.68 -14.26
C GLU A 34 25.12 4.58 -13.80
N THR A 35 25.52 3.75 -12.84
CA THR A 35 24.63 2.75 -12.23
C THR A 35 23.48 3.40 -11.48
N ILE A 36 23.76 4.46 -10.72
CA ILE A 36 22.71 5.24 -10.04
C ILE A 36 21.78 5.92 -11.03
N ARG A 37 22.32 6.53 -12.11
CA ARG A 37 21.47 7.16 -13.16
C ARG A 37 20.50 6.16 -13.78
N ARG A 38 20.95 4.93 -14.06
CA ARG A 38 20.07 3.85 -14.56
C ARG A 38 19.01 3.40 -13.54
N ASP A 39 19.36 3.38 -12.26
CA ASP A 39 18.39 3.07 -11.21
C ASP A 39 17.34 4.19 -11.11
N LEU A 40 17.75 5.46 -11.15
CA LEU A 40 16.84 6.61 -11.16
C LEU A 40 15.97 6.64 -12.41
N GLU A 41 16.49 6.27 -13.59
CA GLU A 41 15.69 6.12 -14.81
C GLU A 41 14.58 5.08 -14.68
N LYS A 42 14.85 3.97 -13.99
CA LYS A 42 13.83 2.97 -13.73
C LYS A 42 12.77 3.47 -12.76
N LEU A 43 13.19 4.18 -11.71
CA LEU A 43 12.26 4.81 -10.76
C LEU A 43 11.41 5.91 -11.45
N GLU A 44 11.97 6.65 -12.39
CA GLU A 44 11.24 7.64 -13.19
C GLU A 44 10.23 6.98 -14.14
N LYS A 45 10.61 5.93 -14.85
CA LYS A 45 9.71 5.13 -15.70
C LYS A 45 8.56 4.48 -14.89
N GLU A 46 8.82 4.15 -13.65
CA GLU A 46 7.83 3.65 -12.71
C GLU A 46 6.98 4.78 -12.08
N GLY A 47 7.23 6.06 -12.42
CA GLY A 47 6.52 7.23 -11.89
C GLY A 47 6.84 7.57 -10.43
N LEU A 48 7.93 7.01 -9.88
CA LEU A 48 8.32 7.15 -8.48
C LEU A 48 9.14 8.40 -8.20
N ALA A 49 9.87 8.86 -9.20
CA ALA A 49 10.76 10.00 -9.12
C ALA A 49 10.72 10.81 -10.41
N THR A 50 11.09 12.09 -10.32
CA THR A 50 11.38 12.93 -11.48
C THR A 50 12.87 13.24 -11.47
N LYS A 51 13.58 12.85 -12.53
CA LYS A 51 15.00 13.17 -12.70
C LYS A 51 15.20 14.65 -12.92
N ASN A 52 16.24 15.20 -12.33
CA ASN A 52 16.74 16.53 -12.60
C ASN A 52 18.28 16.51 -12.76
N TYR A 53 18.88 17.66 -12.98
CA TYR A 53 20.32 17.75 -13.19
C TYR A 53 21.08 17.33 -11.92
N GLY A 54 21.73 16.16 -11.99
CA GLY A 54 22.56 15.63 -10.89
C GLY A 54 21.83 14.74 -9.84
N GLY A 55 20.53 14.48 -10.01
CA GLY A 55 19.78 13.66 -9.05
C GLY A 55 18.35 13.35 -9.46
N ALA A 56 17.51 13.15 -8.45
CA ALA A 56 16.07 13.03 -8.62
C ALA A 56 15.33 13.62 -7.41
N VAL A 57 14.09 14.02 -7.65
CA VAL A 57 13.15 14.45 -6.61
C VAL A 57 11.98 13.48 -6.54
N LEU A 58 11.40 13.34 -5.36
CA LEU A 58 10.16 12.61 -5.20
C LEU A 58 9.07 13.29 -6.03
N ASN A 59 8.32 12.52 -6.78
CA ASN A 59 7.23 13.07 -7.57
C ASN A 59 6.05 13.43 -6.65
N GLU A 60 6.03 14.66 -6.10
CA GLU A 60 4.99 15.12 -5.15
C GLU A 60 3.61 15.29 -5.79
N SER A 61 3.56 15.54 -7.09
CA SER A 61 2.29 15.68 -7.82
C SER A 61 1.54 14.36 -8.00
N THR A 62 2.18 13.23 -7.72
CA THR A 62 1.62 11.88 -7.89
C THR A 62 1.14 11.20 -6.61
N SER A 63 1.14 11.86 -5.46
CA SER A 63 0.54 11.26 -4.25
C SER A 63 -0.95 10.90 -4.45
N ILE A 64 -1.61 11.51 -5.44
CA ILE A 64 -3.00 11.26 -5.82
C ILE A 64 -3.10 10.17 -6.90
N ASP A 65 -2.05 9.96 -7.73
CA ASP A 65 -2.11 9.10 -8.93
C ASP A 65 -1.05 7.98 -8.98
N MET A 66 -0.35 7.71 -7.90
CA MET A 66 0.58 6.57 -7.88
C MET A 66 -0.16 5.27 -8.13
N SER A 67 0.26 4.51 -9.13
CA SER A 67 -0.32 3.20 -9.41
C SER A 67 -0.22 2.30 -8.17
N PHE A 68 -1.11 1.32 -8.07
CA PHE A 68 -1.11 0.36 -6.96
C PHE A 68 0.26 -0.31 -6.77
N ASN A 69 0.91 -0.74 -7.86
CA ASN A 69 2.21 -1.41 -7.83
C ASN A 69 3.31 -0.55 -7.22
N VAL A 70 3.29 0.74 -7.48
CA VAL A 70 4.19 1.73 -6.91
C VAL A 70 3.93 1.87 -5.41
N ARG A 71 2.68 2.09 -5.02
CA ARG A 71 2.28 2.18 -3.61
C ARG A 71 2.62 0.91 -2.84
N LYS A 72 2.50 -0.28 -3.45
CA LYS A 72 2.83 -1.57 -2.83
C LYS A 72 4.31 -1.67 -2.46
N LYS A 73 5.20 -1.13 -3.30
CA LYS A 73 6.66 -1.14 -3.08
C LYS A 73 7.16 -0.04 -2.14
N ALA A 74 6.39 1.01 -1.91
CA ALA A 74 6.77 2.13 -1.06
C ALA A 74 6.55 1.82 0.42
N ASN A 75 7.49 2.19 1.31
CA ASN A 75 7.41 2.04 2.77
C ASN A 75 6.94 0.64 3.22
N VAL A 76 7.59 -0.40 2.71
CA VAL A 76 7.22 -1.80 3.00
C VAL A 76 7.32 -2.11 4.48
N SER A 77 8.40 -1.67 5.15
CA SER A 77 8.61 -1.92 6.59
C SER A 77 7.51 -1.29 7.45
N GLY A 78 7.09 -0.06 7.14
CA GLY A 78 5.97 0.59 7.82
C GLY A 78 4.66 -0.15 7.64
N LYS A 79 4.37 -0.65 6.42
CA LYS A 79 3.16 -1.44 6.15
C LYS A 79 3.17 -2.79 6.84
N GLN A 80 4.33 -3.46 6.92
CA GLN A 80 4.48 -4.72 7.66
C GLN A 80 4.17 -4.52 9.15
N LYS A 81 4.76 -3.49 9.78
CA LYS A 81 4.47 -3.17 11.19
C LYS A 81 3.00 -2.87 11.43
N LEU A 82 2.36 -2.09 10.54
CA LEU A 82 0.93 -1.82 10.62
C LEU A 82 0.08 -3.07 10.44
N ALA A 83 0.46 -3.96 9.53
CA ALA A 83 -0.22 -5.21 9.29
C ALA A 83 -0.14 -6.15 10.51
N GLU A 84 1.02 -6.25 11.16
CA GLU A 84 1.21 -7.02 12.39
C GLU A 84 0.32 -6.49 13.54
N LEU A 85 0.21 -5.15 13.66
CA LEU A 85 -0.67 -4.53 14.65
C LEU A 85 -2.16 -4.80 14.34
N ALA A 86 -2.56 -4.69 13.07
CA ALA A 86 -3.91 -4.99 12.64
C ALA A 86 -4.26 -6.48 12.86
N ALA A 87 -3.34 -7.39 12.56
CA ALA A 87 -3.53 -8.83 12.77
C ALA A 87 -3.80 -9.20 14.23
N LYS A 88 -3.22 -8.46 15.20
CA LYS A 88 -3.52 -8.64 16.63
C LYS A 88 -4.96 -8.25 17.00
N CYS A 89 -5.59 -7.39 16.22
CA CYS A 89 -6.97 -6.96 16.43
C CYS A 89 -7.99 -7.86 15.72
N ILE A 90 -7.54 -8.79 14.87
CA ILE A 90 -8.41 -9.68 14.09
C ILE A 90 -8.40 -11.06 14.74
N HIS A 91 -9.58 -11.60 14.98
CA HIS A 91 -9.79 -12.91 15.63
C HIS A 91 -10.48 -13.86 14.64
N ASP A 92 -10.37 -15.16 14.92
CA ASP A 92 -11.06 -16.19 14.15
C ASP A 92 -12.57 -15.94 14.15
N GLY A 93 -13.20 -16.15 12.99
CA GLY A 93 -14.62 -15.91 12.79
C GLY A 93 -15.02 -14.45 12.55
N ASP A 94 -14.09 -13.49 12.60
CA ASP A 94 -14.41 -12.07 12.36
C ASP A 94 -14.87 -11.83 10.90
N HIS A 95 -15.78 -10.89 10.76
CA HIS A 95 -16.16 -10.30 9.48
C HIS A 95 -15.41 -8.97 9.32
N ILE A 96 -14.52 -8.87 8.36
CA ILE A 96 -13.65 -7.69 8.19
C ILE A 96 -13.79 -7.05 6.81
N ILE A 97 -13.68 -5.72 6.78
CA ILE A 97 -13.55 -4.97 5.52
C ILE A 97 -12.09 -4.59 5.32
N LEU A 98 -11.55 -4.95 4.16
CA LEU A 98 -10.23 -4.53 3.68
C LEU A 98 -10.41 -3.74 2.39
N ASP A 99 -10.00 -2.48 2.36
CA ASP A 99 -10.08 -1.64 1.17
C ASP A 99 -8.99 -1.98 0.13
N ALA A 100 -9.01 -1.31 -1.03
CA ALA A 100 -8.02 -1.49 -2.09
C ALA A 100 -6.71 -0.71 -1.85
N SER A 101 -6.31 -0.53 -0.59
CA SER A 101 -5.01 0.06 -0.28
C SER A 101 -3.88 -0.96 -0.33
N SER A 102 -2.67 -0.48 -0.62
CA SER A 102 -1.49 -1.34 -0.55
C SER A 102 -1.19 -1.83 0.87
N THR A 103 -1.59 -1.10 1.91
CA THR A 103 -1.46 -1.52 3.31
C THR A 103 -2.40 -2.68 3.63
N ALA A 104 -3.64 -2.64 3.12
CA ALA A 104 -4.62 -3.71 3.33
C ALA A 104 -4.15 -5.06 2.75
N VAL A 105 -3.35 -5.04 1.66
CA VAL A 105 -2.72 -6.27 1.14
C VAL A 105 -1.72 -6.86 2.14
N PHE A 106 -0.96 -6.02 2.85
CA PHE A 106 -0.05 -6.52 3.90
C PHE A 106 -0.83 -7.07 5.10
N ILE A 107 -1.99 -6.48 5.44
CA ILE A 107 -2.90 -7.03 6.46
C ILE A 107 -3.40 -8.40 6.01
N ALA A 108 -3.91 -8.52 4.77
CA ALA A 108 -4.38 -9.77 4.21
C ALA A 108 -3.33 -10.89 4.31
N LYS A 109 -2.05 -10.57 4.06
CA LYS A 109 -0.94 -11.51 4.22
C LYS A 109 -0.68 -11.90 5.67
N ALA A 110 -0.77 -10.92 6.58
CA ALA A 110 -0.42 -11.11 7.98
C ALA A 110 -1.48 -11.89 8.78
N ILE A 111 -2.67 -12.09 8.20
CA ILE A 111 -3.78 -12.78 8.88
C ILE A 111 -4.06 -14.19 8.32
N LYS A 112 -3.24 -14.68 7.40
CA LYS A 112 -3.44 -16.02 6.77
C LYS A 112 -3.41 -17.19 7.77
N ASP A 113 -2.94 -16.96 8.99
CA ASP A 113 -2.95 -17.91 10.10
C ASP A 113 -4.28 -17.98 10.86
N LYS A 114 -5.23 -17.10 10.53
CA LYS A 114 -6.56 -17.06 11.15
C LYS A 114 -7.53 -18.05 10.50
N GLU A 115 -8.58 -18.41 11.22
CA GLU A 115 -9.58 -19.38 10.78
C GLU A 115 -10.97 -18.74 10.62
N ASN A 116 -11.74 -19.24 9.66
CA ASN A 116 -13.16 -18.90 9.47
C ASN A 116 -13.45 -17.40 9.27
N LEU A 117 -12.53 -16.63 8.67
CA LEU A 117 -12.77 -15.21 8.42
C LEU A 117 -13.74 -14.99 7.26
N THR A 118 -14.53 -13.92 7.37
CA THR A 118 -15.23 -13.33 6.21
C THR A 118 -14.53 -12.03 5.85
N VAL A 119 -13.96 -11.95 4.65
CA VAL A 119 -13.27 -10.75 4.15
C VAL A 119 -14.10 -10.09 3.05
N ILE A 120 -14.54 -8.87 3.29
CA ILE A 120 -15.26 -8.04 2.31
C ILE A 120 -14.25 -7.05 1.73
N THR A 121 -14.10 -7.04 0.41
CA THR A 121 -13.09 -6.17 -0.24
C THR A 121 -13.53 -5.69 -1.62
N ASN A 122 -13.02 -4.52 -2.00
CA ASN A 122 -13.07 -4.01 -3.37
C ASN A 122 -11.71 -4.11 -4.09
N SER A 123 -10.75 -4.84 -3.52
CA SER A 123 -9.39 -4.99 -4.03
C SER A 123 -9.23 -6.27 -4.83
N ILE A 124 -8.90 -6.14 -6.11
CA ILE A 124 -8.54 -7.31 -6.96
C ILE A 124 -7.31 -8.02 -6.39
N GLU A 125 -6.31 -7.26 -5.92
CA GLU A 125 -5.08 -7.83 -5.36
C GLU A 125 -5.33 -8.66 -4.11
N ILE A 126 -6.23 -8.20 -3.20
CA ILE A 126 -6.59 -8.96 -1.99
C ILE A 126 -7.35 -10.23 -2.35
N ILE A 127 -8.27 -10.17 -3.33
CA ILE A 127 -8.98 -11.35 -3.79
C ILE A 127 -7.99 -12.41 -4.33
N ILE A 128 -7.01 -11.98 -5.14
CA ILE A 128 -5.97 -12.88 -5.66
C ILE A 128 -5.09 -13.42 -4.52
N GLU A 129 -4.67 -12.56 -3.60
CA GLU A 129 -3.79 -12.94 -2.47
C GLU A 129 -4.44 -13.97 -1.54
N LEU A 130 -5.78 -13.93 -1.40
CA LEU A 130 -6.53 -14.80 -0.50
C LEU A 130 -7.23 -15.96 -1.21
N SER A 131 -7.09 -16.08 -2.53
CA SER A 131 -7.78 -17.10 -3.33
C SER A 131 -7.38 -18.54 -3.01
N ASP A 132 -6.24 -18.73 -2.37
CA ASP A 132 -5.66 -20.02 -1.96
C ASP A 132 -5.96 -20.37 -0.48
N VAL A 133 -6.61 -19.48 0.26
CA VAL A 133 -6.94 -19.72 1.67
C VAL A 133 -8.24 -20.53 1.76
N SER A 134 -8.16 -21.69 2.39
CA SER A 134 -9.33 -22.53 2.68
C SER A 134 -10.14 -21.98 3.87
N ASP A 135 -11.41 -22.35 3.94
CA ASP A 135 -12.31 -22.07 5.06
C ASP A 135 -12.64 -20.58 5.32
N TRP A 136 -12.26 -19.70 4.39
CA TRP A 136 -12.63 -18.28 4.43
C TRP A 136 -13.73 -17.95 3.42
N ASN A 137 -14.56 -16.98 3.78
CA ASN A 137 -15.53 -16.39 2.86
C ASN A 137 -15.02 -15.06 2.32
N ILE A 138 -14.65 -15.03 1.02
CA ILE A 138 -14.15 -13.82 0.37
C ILE A 138 -15.27 -13.19 -0.44
N ILE A 139 -15.74 -12.03 0.00
CA ILE A 139 -16.84 -11.28 -0.62
C ILE A 139 -16.27 -10.09 -1.40
N CYS A 140 -16.44 -10.11 -2.71
CA CYS A 140 -16.12 -8.99 -3.57
C CYS A 140 -17.27 -7.98 -3.58
N SER A 141 -16.99 -6.70 -3.29
CA SER A 141 -18.00 -5.64 -3.26
C SER A 141 -18.68 -5.37 -4.61
N GLY A 142 -18.09 -5.85 -5.71
CA GLY A 142 -18.54 -5.51 -7.07
C GLY A 142 -18.18 -4.07 -7.48
N GLY A 143 -18.57 -3.68 -8.69
CA GLY A 143 -18.32 -2.36 -9.26
C GLY A 143 -17.48 -2.38 -10.53
N SER A 144 -16.99 -1.20 -10.95
CA SER A 144 -16.15 -1.03 -12.14
C SER A 144 -14.68 -0.98 -11.74
N LEU A 145 -13.82 -1.64 -12.50
CA LEU A 145 -12.38 -1.62 -12.25
C LEU A 145 -11.81 -0.22 -12.55
N ARG A 146 -11.13 0.38 -11.58
CA ARG A 146 -10.35 1.59 -11.78
C ARG A 146 -8.94 1.21 -12.22
N GLU A 147 -8.60 1.60 -13.44
CA GLU A 147 -7.28 1.35 -14.02
C GLU A 147 -6.15 1.89 -13.13
N GLY A 148 -5.04 1.15 -13.04
CA GLY A 148 -3.87 1.51 -12.23
C GLY A 148 -4.03 1.36 -10.71
N TYR A 149 -5.25 1.14 -10.20
CA TYR A 149 -5.50 1.03 -8.76
C TYR A 149 -5.79 -0.41 -8.29
N LEU A 150 -6.10 -1.33 -9.19
CA LEU A 150 -6.59 -2.69 -8.89
C LEU A 150 -7.76 -2.68 -7.89
N ALA A 151 -8.60 -1.66 -8.02
CA ALA A 151 -9.73 -1.39 -7.15
C ALA A 151 -11.04 -1.37 -7.92
N LEU A 152 -12.08 -1.97 -7.38
CA LEU A 152 -13.45 -1.80 -7.83
C LEU A 152 -14.03 -0.52 -7.22
N VAL A 153 -14.75 0.25 -8.01
CA VAL A 153 -15.32 1.54 -7.64
C VAL A 153 -16.74 1.72 -8.19
N GLY A 154 -17.44 2.72 -7.68
CA GLY A 154 -18.75 3.10 -8.15
C GLY A 154 -19.89 2.74 -7.19
N PRO A 155 -21.15 3.01 -7.58
CA PRO A 155 -22.32 2.81 -6.70
C PRO A 155 -22.46 1.38 -6.18
N LYS A 156 -22.21 0.38 -7.03
CA LYS A 156 -22.25 -1.03 -6.62
C LYS A 156 -21.22 -1.37 -5.54
N THR A 157 -20.03 -0.76 -5.58
CA THR A 157 -19.00 -0.94 -4.54
C THR A 157 -19.49 -0.35 -3.21
N ALA A 158 -20.08 0.83 -3.24
CA ALA A 158 -20.65 1.47 -2.05
C ALA A 158 -21.80 0.65 -1.47
N GLU A 159 -22.69 0.14 -2.31
CA GLU A 159 -23.77 -0.76 -1.91
C GLU A 159 -23.24 -2.06 -1.30
N GLY A 160 -22.23 -2.69 -1.93
CA GLY A 160 -21.59 -3.90 -1.43
C GLY A 160 -21.00 -3.75 -0.03
N PHE A 161 -20.40 -2.60 0.27
CA PHE A 161 -19.91 -2.31 1.61
C PHE A 161 -21.03 -1.97 2.59
N SER A 162 -22.03 -1.17 2.18
CA SER A 162 -23.12 -0.73 3.07
C SER A 162 -24.11 -1.85 3.42
N SER A 163 -24.26 -2.85 2.56
CA SER A 163 -25.07 -4.04 2.80
C SER A 163 -24.37 -5.12 3.62
N SER A 164 -23.08 -4.97 3.86
CA SER A 164 -22.26 -5.95 4.59
C SER A 164 -22.24 -5.62 6.08
N ASN A 165 -22.41 -6.65 6.92
CA ASN A 165 -22.18 -6.55 8.35
C ASN A 165 -20.72 -6.93 8.64
N ALA A 166 -19.91 -5.97 9.06
CA ALA A 166 -18.51 -6.19 9.42
C ALA A 166 -18.27 -5.84 10.89
N ASP A 167 -17.45 -6.66 11.55
CA ASP A 167 -17.01 -6.40 12.92
C ASP A 167 -15.91 -5.33 12.95
N LYS A 168 -15.07 -5.32 11.91
CA LYS A 168 -13.92 -4.41 11.78
C LYS A 168 -13.73 -3.96 10.34
N ALA A 169 -13.26 -2.73 10.17
CA ALA A 169 -12.94 -2.19 8.85
C ALA A 169 -11.59 -1.48 8.89
N PHE A 170 -10.75 -1.75 7.89
CA PHE A 170 -9.42 -1.19 7.75
C PHE A 170 -9.35 -0.33 6.50
N PHE A 171 -9.29 0.98 6.70
CA PHE A 171 -9.14 1.97 5.63
C PHE A 171 -7.86 2.77 5.86
N PRO A 172 -7.12 3.14 4.79
CA PRO A 172 -6.01 4.06 4.95
C PRO A 172 -6.57 5.42 5.38
N ALA A 173 -6.15 5.93 6.52
CA ALA A 173 -6.32 7.32 6.81
C ALA A 173 -5.46 8.10 5.79
N ARG A 174 -6.06 8.71 4.77
CA ARG A 174 -5.41 9.81 4.07
C ARG A 174 -5.24 10.91 5.11
N ALA A 175 -4.01 11.17 5.52
CA ALA A 175 -3.71 12.36 6.27
C ALA A 175 -4.16 13.55 5.44
N SER A 176 -5.36 14.07 5.72
CA SER A 176 -5.68 15.45 5.38
C SER A 176 -4.67 16.27 6.15
N ILE A 177 -3.99 17.17 5.45
CA ILE A 177 -2.89 18.00 5.94
C ILE A 177 -3.29 18.72 7.22
N TRP A 178 -2.98 18.16 8.38
CA TRP A 178 -2.79 18.91 9.60
C TRP A 178 -1.29 19.14 9.71
N LYS A 179 -0.87 20.40 9.58
CA LYS A 179 0.48 20.83 9.89
C LYS A 179 0.81 20.43 11.31
N LYS A 180 1.62 19.40 11.47
CA LYS A 180 2.41 18.86 12.59
C LYS A 180 2.18 17.35 12.72
N GLY A 181 3.16 16.59 12.28
CA GLY A 181 3.35 15.17 12.63
C GLY A 181 2.32 14.23 11.98
N SER A 182 2.64 13.66 10.84
CA SER A 182 1.83 12.63 10.21
C SER A 182 1.90 11.33 11.01
N LEU A 183 0.93 11.11 11.86
CA LEU A 183 0.59 9.79 12.36
C LEU A 183 -0.39 9.18 11.34
N MET A 184 0.01 8.06 10.72
CA MET A 184 -0.87 7.25 9.88
C MET A 184 -1.83 6.54 10.86
N GLU A 185 -2.96 7.17 11.14
CA GLU A 185 -3.95 6.64 12.07
C GLU A 185 -4.78 5.59 11.35
N MET A 186 -4.52 4.33 11.68
CA MET A 186 -5.37 3.22 11.30
C MET A 186 -6.58 3.22 12.25
N ARG A 187 -7.75 3.63 11.76
CA ARG A 187 -8.96 3.54 12.56
C ARG A 187 -9.56 2.15 12.42
N CYS A 188 -9.53 1.40 13.50
CA CYS A 188 -10.38 0.25 13.68
C CYS A 188 -11.74 0.77 14.18
N PHE A 189 -12.79 0.65 13.39
CA PHE A 189 -14.13 1.01 13.82
C PHE A 189 -14.77 -0.21 14.48
N PRO A 190 -15.14 -0.14 15.76
CA PRO A 190 -15.99 -1.17 16.36
C PRO A 190 -17.37 -1.09 15.72
N ARG A 191 -18.03 -2.25 15.66
CA ARG A 191 -19.37 -2.53 15.13
C ARG A 191 -20.24 -1.28 14.95
N LEU A 192 -20.58 -0.96 13.72
CA LEU A 192 -21.63 0.01 13.43
C LEU A 192 -22.97 -0.59 13.86
N SER A 193 -23.34 -0.37 15.13
CA SER A 193 -24.72 -0.61 15.57
C SER A 193 -25.64 0.36 14.87
N ARG A 194 -26.72 -0.15 14.28
CA ARG A 194 -27.84 0.63 13.75
C ARG A 194 -28.48 1.44 14.87
#